data_95cef873622bef322e62bc4732d55ec4
#
_entry.id   95cef873622bef322e62bc4732d55ec4
#
_cell.length_a   1.000
_cell.length_b   1.000
_cell.length_c   1.000
_cell.angle_alpha   90.00
_cell.angle_beta   90.00
_cell.angle_gamma   90.00
#
_symmetry.space_group_name_H-M   'P 1'
#
loop_
_entity.id
_entity.type
_entity.pdbx_description
1 polymer ?
#
loop_
_entity_poly.entity_id
_entity_poly.type
_entity_poly.pdbx_seq_one_letter_code
_entity_poly.pdbx_strand_id
1 'polypeptide(L)'
;MESADAIVLGAGAGLSTSAGFTYSGERFVRYFFDFARKYGIRDMYSGGFYPFPDDETRWAWWARHIYYNRYVDVLKPVYKKLFELVKDTDYFVVTTNVDHQFQRAGFAKERLFYTQGDYGLFQSVHPGIRKTYDNEEWVMKAMEAQGFVRDKSGVFQVPENASIAMRIPAELIPRCPDDNSEVTMNLRADDAFVEDEGWHRASAAYSDFLSRHERLHVLYLELGVGSNTPAIIKYPFWWYTEENPNAFYACINKGEAYCPEEIADRSVCMDGDIWEVLRCLF
;
A
#
# COMPACT_ATOMS: atom_id res chain seq x y z
N MET A 1 -9.50 -21.57 9.11
CA MET A 1 -10.23 -20.74 8.13
C MET A 1 -11.60 -21.33 7.82
N GLU A 2 -11.72 -22.64 7.60
CA GLU A 2 -13.04 -23.30 7.26
C GLU A 2 -14.13 -23.16 8.32
N SER A 3 -13.79 -22.87 9.57
CA SER A 3 -14.75 -22.69 10.68
C SER A 3 -15.01 -21.25 11.08
N ALA A 4 -14.38 -20.27 10.43
CA ALA A 4 -14.59 -18.86 10.75
C ALA A 4 -15.85 -18.34 10.07
N ASP A 5 -16.70 -17.64 10.82
CA ASP A 5 -17.86 -16.92 10.31
C ASP A 5 -17.45 -15.68 9.52
N ALA A 6 -16.33 -15.08 9.89
CA ALA A 6 -15.76 -13.91 9.22
C ALA A 6 -14.23 -13.88 9.30
N ILE A 7 -13.60 -13.20 8.34
CA ILE A 7 -12.14 -13.03 8.27
C ILE A 7 -11.83 -11.54 8.13
N VAL A 8 -11.02 -11.01 9.04
CA VAL A 8 -10.45 -9.67 8.93
C VAL A 8 -8.98 -9.79 8.53
N LEU A 9 -8.67 -9.36 7.30
CA LEU A 9 -7.29 -9.30 6.81
C LEU A 9 -6.66 -7.96 7.21
N GLY A 10 -5.58 -8.02 7.98
CA GLY A 10 -4.78 -6.86 8.34
C GLY A 10 -3.43 -6.89 7.61
N ALA A 11 -3.14 -5.93 6.74
CA ALA A 11 -1.94 -5.97 5.93
C ALA A 11 -1.05 -4.74 6.07
N GLY A 12 0.24 -4.98 6.27
CA GLY A 12 1.30 -3.98 6.27
C GLY A 12 2.30 -4.17 5.14
N ALA A 13 3.36 -3.35 5.12
CA ALA A 13 4.37 -3.30 4.06
C ALA A 13 5.08 -4.65 3.81
N GLY A 14 5.14 -5.54 4.80
CA GLY A 14 5.72 -6.87 4.64
C GLY A 14 4.98 -7.72 3.61
N LEU A 15 3.67 -7.54 3.44
CA LEU A 15 2.90 -8.22 2.40
C LEU A 15 3.36 -7.80 0.99
N SER A 16 3.48 -6.51 0.73
CA SER A 16 3.97 -5.98 -0.55
C SER A 16 5.43 -6.37 -0.80
N THR A 17 6.26 -6.35 0.23
CA THR A 17 7.65 -6.81 0.16
C THR A 17 7.73 -8.28 -0.24
N SER A 18 6.93 -9.15 0.37
CA SER A 18 6.84 -10.57 0.02
C SER A 18 6.33 -10.80 -1.41
N ALA A 19 5.45 -9.91 -1.91
CA ALA A 19 4.99 -9.90 -3.29
C ALA A 19 6.05 -9.38 -4.30
N GLY A 20 7.21 -8.89 -3.82
CA GLY A 20 8.32 -8.38 -4.63
C GLY A 20 8.38 -6.86 -4.75
N PHE A 21 7.54 -6.11 -4.06
CA PHE A 21 7.56 -4.65 -4.02
C PHE A 21 8.54 -4.14 -2.96
N THR A 22 9.84 -4.33 -3.23
CA THR A 22 10.90 -3.79 -2.38
C THR A 22 11.22 -2.35 -2.76
N TYR A 23 11.47 -1.50 -1.76
CA TYR A 23 11.89 -0.11 -1.97
C TYR A 23 13.39 0.05 -2.21
N SER A 24 14.17 -1.00 -1.98
CA SER A 24 15.62 -1.03 -2.15
C SER A 24 16.06 -2.19 -3.07
N GLY A 25 17.37 -2.37 -3.24
CA GLY A 25 17.93 -3.45 -4.05
C GLY A 25 17.78 -3.25 -5.56
N GLU A 26 17.68 -4.34 -6.30
CA GLU A 26 17.69 -4.33 -7.78
C GLU A 26 16.58 -3.46 -8.38
N ARG A 27 15.39 -3.48 -7.79
CA ARG A 27 14.24 -2.70 -8.27
C ARG A 27 14.51 -1.20 -8.16
N PHE A 28 15.09 -0.73 -7.05
CA PHE A 28 15.51 0.64 -6.88
C PHE A 28 16.62 1.01 -7.87
N VAL A 29 17.67 0.21 -7.93
CA VAL A 29 18.80 0.44 -8.84
C VAL A 29 18.35 0.52 -10.29
N ARG A 30 17.42 -0.35 -10.70
CA ARG A 30 16.91 -0.39 -12.08
C ARG A 30 16.21 0.90 -12.52
N TYR A 31 15.42 1.51 -11.67
CA TYR A 31 14.54 2.62 -12.06
C TYR A 31 14.95 3.98 -11.50
N PHE A 32 15.88 4.01 -10.54
CA PHE A 32 16.32 5.23 -9.84
C PHE A 32 17.84 5.38 -9.79
N PHE A 33 18.58 4.68 -10.65
CA PHE A 33 20.06 4.69 -10.66
C PHE A 33 20.66 6.09 -10.83
N ASP A 34 20.00 6.95 -11.60
CA ASP A 34 20.41 8.34 -11.86
C ASP A 34 20.22 9.21 -10.62
N PHE A 35 19.09 9.09 -9.93
CA PHE A 35 18.84 9.75 -8.64
C PHE A 35 19.80 9.23 -7.55
N ALA A 36 20.00 7.93 -7.47
CA ALA A 36 20.96 7.32 -6.54
C ALA A 36 22.37 7.91 -6.75
N ARG A 37 22.82 7.96 -8.00
CA ARG A 37 24.15 8.47 -8.36
C ARG A 37 24.30 9.97 -8.09
N LYS A 38 23.28 10.78 -8.39
CA LYS A 38 23.37 12.24 -8.28
C LYS A 38 23.16 12.75 -6.85
N TYR A 39 22.20 12.15 -6.14
CA TYR A 39 21.72 12.63 -4.84
C TYR A 39 22.11 11.72 -3.66
N GLY A 40 22.71 10.56 -3.91
CA GLY A 40 23.08 9.60 -2.86
C GLY A 40 21.91 8.89 -2.20
N ILE A 41 20.72 8.94 -2.82
CA ILE A 41 19.51 8.26 -2.32
C ILE A 41 19.72 6.75 -2.42
N ARG A 42 19.31 5.99 -1.38
CA ARG A 42 19.57 4.56 -1.27
C ARG A 42 18.36 3.66 -1.44
N ASP A 43 17.18 4.21 -1.34
CA ASP A 43 15.91 3.50 -1.48
C ASP A 43 14.76 4.45 -1.85
N MET A 44 13.62 3.88 -2.28
CA MET A 44 12.47 4.67 -2.72
C MET A 44 11.79 5.41 -1.56
N TYR A 45 11.82 4.86 -0.34
CA TYR A 45 11.16 5.48 0.80
C TYR A 45 11.87 6.76 1.23
N SER A 46 13.19 6.68 1.48
CA SER A 46 14.00 7.85 1.86
C SER A 46 14.00 8.94 0.78
N GLY A 47 13.91 8.54 -0.49
CA GLY A 47 13.84 9.49 -1.61
C GLY A 47 12.54 10.29 -1.68
N GLY A 48 11.45 9.79 -1.12
CA GLY A 48 10.18 10.52 -1.00
C GLY A 48 10.27 11.75 -0.10
N PHE A 49 11.23 11.76 0.84
CA PHE A 49 11.49 12.86 1.77
C PHE A 49 12.74 13.70 1.39
N TYR A 50 13.37 13.38 0.26
CA TYR A 50 14.58 14.10 -0.15
C TYR A 50 14.23 15.54 -0.58
N PRO A 51 14.98 16.57 -0.10
CA PRO A 51 14.77 17.97 -0.45
C PRO A 51 15.33 18.28 -1.85
N PHE A 52 14.59 17.89 -2.89
CA PHE A 52 15.00 18.15 -4.28
C PHE A 52 15.14 19.65 -4.55
N PRO A 53 16.03 20.05 -5.47
CA PRO A 53 16.34 21.46 -5.70
C PRO A 53 15.22 22.26 -6.36
N ASP A 54 14.29 21.58 -7.03
CA ASP A 54 13.15 22.14 -7.75
C ASP A 54 12.00 21.14 -7.89
N ASP A 55 10.81 21.64 -8.22
CA ASP A 55 9.61 20.85 -8.36
C ASP A 55 9.63 19.91 -9.57
N GLU A 56 10.26 20.28 -10.67
CA GLU A 56 10.39 19.43 -11.85
C GLU A 56 11.17 18.14 -11.51
N THR A 57 12.21 18.25 -10.67
CA THR A 57 12.99 17.12 -10.19
C THR A 57 12.21 16.30 -9.16
N ARG A 58 11.53 16.97 -8.21
CA ARG A 58 10.68 16.34 -7.20
C ARG A 58 9.56 15.51 -7.84
N TRP A 59 8.87 16.08 -8.82
CA TRP A 59 7.77 15.40 -9.49
C TRP A 59 8.22 14.33 -10.48
N ALA A 60 9.44 14.45 -11.04
CA ALA A 60 10.04 13.35 -11.79
C ALA A 60 10.32 12.14 -10.90
N TRP A 61 10.81 12.36 -9.67
CA TRP A 61 10.94 11.30 -8.67
C TRP A 61 9.60 10.66 -8.36
N TRP A 62 8.59 11.47 -7.99
CA TRP A 62 7.27 10.97 -7.61
C TRP A 62 6.58 10.22 -8.74
N ALA A 63 6.69 10.65 -9.98
CA ALA A 63 6.11 9.94 -11.11
C ALA A 63 6.63 8.50 -11.22
N ARG A 64 7.95 8.30 -11.09
CA ARG A 64 8.55 6.96 -11.06
C ARG A 64 8.12 6.17 -9.83
N HIS A 65 8.16 6.82 -8.66
CA HIS A 65 7.78 6.16 -7.39
C HIS A 65 6.34 5.65 -7.45
N ILE A 66 5.41 6.50 -7.87
CA ILE A 66 4.00 6.13 -8.04
C ILE A 66 3.86 5.02 -9.07
N TYR A 67 4.43 5.21 -10.26
CA TYR A 67 4.29 4.26 -11.35
C TYR A 67 4.69 2.84 -10.95
N TYR A 68 5.90 2.68 -10.44
CA TYR A 68 6.42 1.36 -10.11
C TYR A 68 5.82 0.74 -8.84
N ASN A 69 5.20 1.51 -7.96
CA ASN A 69 4.58 0.97 -6.75
C ASN A 69 3.05 0.85 -6.84
N ARG A 70 2.42 1.49 -7.84
CA ARG A 70 0.95 1.55 -7.94
C ARG A 70 0.41 0.97 -9.24
N TYR A 71 1.08 1.23 -10.38
CA TYR A 71 0.58 0.95 -11.71
C TYR A 71 1.19 -0.28 -12.38
N VAL A 72 2.13 -0.95 -11.74
CA VAL A 72 2.68 -2.24 -12.20
C VAL A 72 2.16 -3.40 -11.36
N ASP A 73 2.18 -4.60 -11.93
CA ASP A 73 1.80 -5.81 -11.21
C ASP A 73 2.92 -6.28 -10.28
N VAL A 74 2.54 -6.89 -9.17
CA VAL A 74 3.49 -7.56 -8.27
C VAL A 74 4.16 -8.74 -8.96
N LEU A 75 5.40 -9.03 -8.56
CA LEU A 75 6.19 -10.12 -9.14
C LEU A 75 5.68 -11.51 -8.75
N LYS A 76 5.16 -11.65 -7.53
CA LYS A 76 4.62 -12.91 -7.01
C LYS A 76 3.12 -12.74 -6.73
N PRO A 77 2.27 -13.73 -7.04
CA PRO A 77 0.81 -13.58 -6.96
C PRO A 77 0.24 -13.70 -5.53
N VAL A 78 0.90 -13.09 -4.53
CA VAL A 78 0.54 -13.17 -3.12
C VAL A 78 -0.87 -12.66 -2.88
N TYR A 79 -1.21 -11.49 -3.41
CA TYR A 79 -2.54 -10.88 -3.27
C TYR A 79 -3.65 -11.70 -3.94
N LYS A 80 -3.37 -12.26 -5.13
CA LYS A 80 -4.33 -13.15 -5.81
C LYS A 80 -4.57 -14.43 -5.01
N LYS A 81 -3.50 -14.98 -4.40
CA LYS A 81 -3.60 -16.15 -3.55
C LYS A 81 -4.44 -15.88 -2.30
N LEU A 82 -4.25 -14.71 -1.66
CA LEU A 82 -5.08 -14.27 -0.54
C LEU A 82 -6.54 -14.08 -0.95
N PHE A 83 -6.79 -13.51 -2.13
CA PHE A 83 -8.16 -13.36 -2.64
C PHE A 83 -8.85 -14.71 -2.81
N GLU A 84 -8.19 -15.68 -3.44
CA GLU A 84 -8.72 -17.04 -3.60
C GLU A 84 -9.04 -17.74 -2.27
N LEU A 85 -8.28 -17.39 -1.21
CA LEU A 85 -8.51 -17.91 0.14
C LEU A 85 -9.80 -17.41 0.80
N VAL A 86 -10.17 -16.14 0.51
CA VAL A 86 -11.24 -15.47 1.28
C VAL A 86 -12.46 -15.10 0.44
N LYS A 87 -12.42 -15.20 -0.89
CA LYS A 87 -13.47 -14.72 -1.79
C LYS A 87 -14.86 -15.29 -1.51
N ASP A 88 -14.91 -16.54 -1.00
CA ASP A 88 -16.16 -17.26 -0.71
C ASP A 88 -16.56 -17.16 0.78
N THR A 89 -15.86 -16.35 1.58
CA THR A 89 -16.15 -16.09 3.00
C THR A 89 -16.65 -14.66 3.20
N ASP A 90 -17.21 -14.34 4.37
CA ASP A 90 -17.45 -12.94 4.74
C ASP A 90 -16.12 -12.34 5.23
N TYR A 91 -15.51 -11.47 4.42
CA TYR A 91 -14.22 -10.88 4.73
C TYR A 91 -14.24 -9.36 4.71
N PHE A 92 -13.30 -8.76 5.43
CA PHE A 92 -12.94 -7.35 5.30
C PHE A 92 -11.42 -7.18 5.33
N VAL A 93 -10.90 -6.20 4.58
CA VAL A 93 -9.48 -5.89 4.54
C VAL A 93 -9.24 -4.51 5.17
N VAL A 94 -8.34 -4.43 6.14
CA VAL A 94 -7.76 -3.18 6.63
C VAL A 94 -6.27 -3.17 6.31
N THR A 95 -5.78 -2.10 5.68
CA THR A 95 -4.37 -2.05 5.29
C THR A 95 -3.74 -0.68 5.47
N THR A 96 -2.45 -0.68 5.83
CA THR A 96 -1.59 0.50 5.79
C THR A 96 -0.82 0.63 4.48
N ASN A 97 -0.97 -0.33 3.55
CA ASN A 97 -0.37 -0.27 2.23
C ASN A 97 -1.15 0.70 1.33
N VAL A 98 -0.39 1.47 0.54
CA VAL A 98 -0.89 2.53 -0.34
C VAL A 98 -0.70 2.20 -1.82
N ASP A 99 -0.39 0.93 -2.14
CA ASP A 99 0.02 0.44 -3.46
C ASP A 99 -1.13 -0.13 -4.32
N HIS A 100 -2.36 -0.15 -3.79
CA HIS A 100 -3.57 -0.60 -4.48
C HIS A 100 -3.59 -2.08 -4.91
N GLN A 101 -2.71 -2.91 -4.40
CA GLN A 101 -2.56 -4.28 -4.89
C GLN A 101 -3.74 -5.19 -4.50
N PHE A 102 -4.46 -4.90 -3.42
CA PHE A 102 -5.70 -5.61 -3.09
C PHE A 102 -6.76 -5.45 -4.19
N GLN A 103 -7.03 -4.21 -4.63
CA GLN A 103 -8.00 -3.92 -5.68
C GLN A 103 -7.58 -4.58 -7.01
N ARG A 104 -6.28 -4.52 -7.35
CA ARG A 104 -5.72 -5.17 -8.55
C ARG A 104 -5.85 -6.71 -8.51
N ALA A 105 -5.87 -7.30 -7.33
CA ALA A 105 -6.07 -8.74 -7.14
C ALA A 105 -7.54 -9.17 -7.18
N GLY A 106 -8.50 -8.22 -7.19
CA GLY A 106 -9.93 -8.50 -7.29
C GLY A 106 -10.72 -8.34 -6.00
N PHE A 107 -10.09 -7.87 -4.91
CA PHE A 107 -10.83 -7.56 -3.68
C PHE A 107 -11.85 -6.43 -3.91
N ALA A 108 -13.06 -6.61 -3.41
CA ALA A 108 -14.14 -5.63 -3.54
C ALA A 108 -13.81 -4.36 -2.76
N LYS A 109 -13.97 -3.19 -3.41
CA LYS A 109 -13.65 -1.89 -2.79
C LYS A 109 -14.48 -1.63 -1.53
N GLU A 110 -15.70 -2.12 -1.47
CA GLU A 110 -16.64 -1.98 -0.35
C GLU A 110 -16.20 -2.80 0.88
N ARG A 111 -15.26 -3.73 0.71
CA ARG A 111 -14.68 -4.60 1.73
C ARG A 111 -13.22 -4.25 2.03
N LEU A 112 -12.81 -3.02 1.72
CA LEU A 112 -11.42 -2.60 1.83
C LEU A 112 -11.29 -1.19 2.42
N PHE A 113 -10.51 -1.09 3.51
CA PHE A 113 -10.12 0.17 4.12
C PHE A 113 -8.60 0.36 4.08
N TYR A 114 -8.12 1.22 3.18
CA TYR A 114 -6.73 1.63 3.07
C TYR A 114 -6.53 2.92 3.87
N THR A 115 -6.02 2.77 5.09
CA THR A 115 -6.03 3.81 6.14
C THR A 115 -5.07 4.97 5.91
N GLN A 116 -4.02 4.74 5.11
CA GLN A 116 -2.88 5.65 4.92
C GLN A 116 -2.88 6.38 3.58
N GLY A 117 -3.98 6.26 2.80
CA GLY A 117 -4.10 6.84 1.46
C GLY A 117 -3.73 5.89 0.33
N ASP A 118 -3.48 6.43 -0.86
CA ASP A 118 -3.17 5.66 -2.08
C ASP A 118 -2.18 6.45 -2.94
N TYR A 119 -1.14 5.80 -3.47
CA TYR A 119 -0.21 6.40 -4.42
C TYR A 119 -0.90 6.93 -5.69
N GLY A 120 -2.08 6.44 -6.02
CA GLY A 120 -2.89 6.89 -7.16
C GLY A 120 -3.65 8.20 -6.93
N LEU A 121 -3.48 8.85 -5.76
CA LEU A 121 -4.25 10.03 -5.40
C LEU A 121 -3.35 11.23 -5.05
N PHE A 122 -3.73 12.39 -5.60
CA PHE A 122 -3.26 13.69 -5.14
C PHE A 122 -4.28 14.32 -4.19
N GLN A 123 -3.80 15.22 -3.34
CA GLN A 123 -4.61 16.14 -2.54
C GLN A 123 -4.08 17.56 -2.68
N SER A 124 -4.95 18.58 -2.54
CA SER A 124 -4.52 19.98 -2.47
C SER A 124 -3.76 20.25 -1.18
N VAL A 125 -2.76 21.12 -1.23
CA VAL A 125 -2.14 21.69 -0.02
C VAL A 125 -3.04 22.75 0.63
N HIS A 126 -4.10 23.21 -0.06
CA HIS A 126 -5.04 24.18 0.48
C HIS A 126 -6.01 23.51 1.47
N PRO A 127 -6.02 23.89 2.75
CA PRO A 127 -6.76 23.18 3.81
C PRO A 127 -8.28 23.20 3.65
N GLY A 128 -8.83 24.09 2.83
CA GLY A 128 -10.26 24.18 2.52
C GLY A 128 -10.76 23.15 1.51
N ILE A 129 -9.85 22.43 0.83
CA ILE A 129 -10.21 21.43 -0.18
C ILE A 129 -10.01 20.05 0.44
N ARG A 130 -11.12 19.37 0.75
CA ARG A 130 -11.16 18.04 1.38
C ARG A 130 -11.49 16.95 0.37
N LYS A 131 -10.79 16.97 -0.77
CA LYS A 131 -10.98 16.03 -1.89
C LYS A 131 -9.65 15.43 -2.33
N THR A 132 -9.72 14.25 -2.92
CA THR A 132 -8.60 13.59 -3.60
C THR A 132 -8.85 13.56 -5.12
N TYR A 133 -7.76 13.48 -5.89
CA TYR A 133 -7.77 13.50 -7.34
C TYR A 133 -6.93 12.36 -7.87
N ASP A 134 -7.49 11.61 -8.82
CA ASP A 134 -6.75 10.55 -9.53
C ASP A 134 -5.56 11.11 -10.29
N ASN A 135 -4.44 10.38 -10.27
CA ASN A 135 -3.20 10.83 -10.89
C ASN A 135 -2.69 9.93 -12.03
N GLU A 136 -3.44 8.91 -12.46
CA GLU A 136 -2.95 7.92 -13.43
C GLU A 136 -2.52 8.57 -14.75
N GLU A 137 -3.37 9.40 -15.33
CA GLU A 137 -3.07 10.08 -16.59
C GLU A 137 -1.82 10.98 -16.49
N TRP A 138 -1.72 11.70 -15.37
CA TRP A 138 -0.55 12.54 -15.08
C TRP A 138 0.73 11.71 -14.97
N VAL A 139 0.70 10.60 -14.21
CA VAL A 139 1.84 9.70 -14.04
C VAL A 139 2.33 9.17 -15.39
N MET A 140 1.42 8.73 -16.25
CA MET A 140 1.78 8.20 -17.58
C MET A 140 2.50 9.28 -18.42
N LYS A 141 1.96 10.51 -18.47
CA LYS A 141 2.58 11.64 -19.17
C LYS A 141 3.95 12.00 -18.59
N ALA A 142 4.08 12.00 -17.27
CA ALA A 142 5.33 12.34 -16.60
C ALA A 142 6.42 11.26 -16.82
N MET A 143 6.03 9.98 -16.92
CA MET A 143 6.96 8.89 -17.28
C MET A 143 7.45 9.02 -18.73
N GLU A 144 6.54 9.31 -19.67
CA GLU A 144 6.87 9.53 -21.08
C GLU A 144 7.78 10.76 -21.27
N ALA A 145 7.48 11.86 -20.57
CA ALA A 145 8.29 13.08 -20.61
C ALA A 145 9.73 12.88 -20.08
N GLN A 146 9.94 11.91 -19.19
CA GLN A 146 11.27 11.53 -18.72
C GLN A 146 12.01 10.61 -19.70
N GLY A 147 11.37 10.14 -20.77
CA GLY A 147 11.98 9.28 -21.79
C GLY A 147 11.88 7.77 -21.50
N PHE A 148 11.04 7.35 -20.55
CA PHE A 148 10.73 5.93 -20.39
C PHE A 148 9.91 5.43 -21.59
N VAL A 149 10.16 4.18 -21.98
CA VAL A 149 9.49 3.54 -23.11
C VAL A 149 8.70 2.32 -22.65
N ARG A 150 7.54 2.07 -23.27
CA ARG A 150 6.74 0.89 -22.92
C ARG A 150 7.32 -0.35 -23.60
N ASP A 151 7.47 -1.41 -22.84
CA ASP A 151 7.79 -2.74 -23.38
C ASP A 151 6.54 -3.40 -24.01
N LYS A 152 6.71 -4.64 -24.48
CA LYS A 152 5.62 -5.42 -25.12
C LYS A 152 4.44 -5.72 -24.18
N SER A 153 4.65 -5.65 -22.89
CA SER A 153 3.60 -5.81 -21.87
C SER A 153 2.92 -4.49 -21.48
N GLY A 154 3.36 -3.35 -22.06
CA GLY A 154 2.89 -2.02 -21.76
C GLY A 154 3.54 -1.38 -20.53
N VAL A 155 4.52 -2.03 -19.91
CA VAL A 155 5.23 -1.53 -18.72
C VAL A 155 6.37 -0.61 -19.13
N PHE A 156 6.47 0.55 -18.50
CA PHE A 156 7.57 1.47 -18.73
C PHE A 156 8.92 0.89 -18.28
N GLN A 157 9.90 0.98 -19.16
CA GLN A 157 11.27 0.53 -18.97
C GLN A 157 12.26 1.66 -19.28
N VAL A 158 13.44 1.60 -18.67
CA VAL A 158 14.56 2.43 -19.06
C VAL A 158 15.00 1.98 -20.47
N PRO A 159 15.09 2.87 -21.47
CA PRO A 159 15.53 2.49 -22.82
C PRO A 159 16.99 2.05 -22.82
N GLU A 160 17.33 1.03 -23.64
CA GLU A 160 18.67 0.45 -23.66
C GLU A 160 19.77 1.44 -24.15
N ASN A 161 19.42 2.32 -25.09
CA ASN A 161 20.39 3.19 -25.80
C ASN A 161 20.11 4.69 -25.63
N ALA A 162 19.30 5.08 -24.65
CA ALA A 162 18.99 6.48 -24.38
C ALA A 162 19.03 6.78 -22.88
N SER A 163 19.31 8.05 -22.56
CA SER A 163 19.22 8.54 -21.18
C SER A 163 17.81 8.92 -20.83
N ILE A 164 17.40 8.63 -19.60
CA ILE A 164 16.17 9.15 -19.01
C ILE A 164 16.46 10.46 -18.26
N ALA A 165 15.46 11.37 -18.26
CA ALA A 165 15.61 12.65 -17.57
C ALA A 165 15.16 12.53 -16.09
N MET A 166 15.88 13.24 -15.19
CA MET A 166 15.50 13.41 -13.78
C MET A 166 14.61 14.63 -13.57
N ARG A 167 13.97 15.14 -14.61
CA ARG A 167 13.09 16.32 -14.58
C ARG A 167 11.91 16.08 -15.50
N ILE A 168 10.76 16.61 -15.13
CA ILE A 168 9.62 16.77 -16.03
C ILE A 168 9.57 18.21 -16.52
N PRO A 169 8.91 18.50 -17.66
CA PRO A 169 8.59 19.87 -18.06
C PRO A 169 7.79 20.62 -16.99
N ALA A 170 8.03 21.92 -16.84
CA ALA A 170 7.37 22.76 -15.83
C ALA A 170 5.83 22.78 -15.97
N GLU A 171 5.33 22.65 -17.19
CA GLU A 171 3.89 22.56 -17.49
C GLU A 171 3.24 21.25 -17.03
N LEU A 172 4.03 20.23 -16.70
CA LEU A 172 3.56 18.98 -16.12
C LEU A 172 3.60 18.98 -14.59
N ILE A 173 4.07 20.04 -13.92
CA ILE A 173 3.96 20.13 -12.46
C ILE A 173 2.48 20.11 -12.10
N PRO A 174 2.02 19.10 -11.31
CA PRO A 174 0.59 18.93 -11.08
C PRO A 174 0.02 20.04 -10.20
N ARG A 175 -1.22 20.43 -10.51
CA ARG A 175 -1.97 21.46 -9.79
C ARG A 175 -3.36 20.93 -9.43
N CYS A 176 -3.92 21.46 -8.37
CA CYS A 176 -5.26 21.13 -7.93
C CYS A 176 -6.28 21.53 -9.00
N PRO A 177 -7.14 20.62 -9.48
CA PRO A 177 -8.13 20.94 -10.50
C PRO A 177 -9.18 21.97 -10.07
N ASP A 178 -9.46 22.09 -8.77
CA ASP A 178 -10.52 22.97 -8.25
C ASP A 178 -10.08 24.44 -8.16
N ASP A 179 -8.80 24.70 -7.79
CA ASP A 179 -8.34 26.08 -7.51
C ASP A 179 -6.94 26.42 -8.02
N ASN A 180 -6.33 25.48 -8.75
CA ASN A 180 -4.95 25.61 -9.28
C ASN A 180 -3.86 25.75 -8.19
N SER A 181 -4.14 25.45 -6.93
CA SER A 181 -3.15 25.38 -5.87
C SER A 181 -2.16 24.23 -6.08
N GLU A 182 -1.09 24.22 -5.29
CA GLU A 182 -0.18 23.08 -5.27
C GLU A 182 -0.89 21.81 -4.76
N VAL A 183 -0.40 20.68 -5.22
CA VAL A 183 -0.83 19.38 -4.72
C VAL A 183 0.32 18.62 -4.06
N THR A 184 -0.05 17.66 -3.25
CA THR A 184 0.85 16.64 -2.71
C THR A 184 0.22 15.27 -2.86
N MET A 185 0.97 14.22 -2.53
CA MET A 185 0.44 12.86 -2.48
C MET A 185 -0.59 12.74 -1.35
N ASN A 186 -1.69 12.02 -1.59
CA ASN A 186 -2.61 11.66 -0.52
C ASN A 186 -2.03 10.48 0.27
N LEU A 187 -1.04 10.78 1.10
CA LEU A 187 -0.37 9.84 1.99
C LEU A 187 -0.36 10.42 3.42
N ARG A 188 -0.70 9.59 4.40
CA ARG A 188 -0.71 10.01 5.81
C ARG A 188 0.71 10.12 6.36
N ALA A 189 1.38 11.24 6.08
CA ALA A 189 2.69 11.58 6.62
C ALA A 189 2.59 12.56 7.81
N ASP A 190 1.52 13.35 7.86
CA ASP A 190 1.24 14.38 8.87
C ASP A 190 -0.26 14.65 9.00
N ASP A 191 -0.63 15.69 9.74
CA ASP A 191 -2.00 16.11 10.01
C ASP A 191 -2.71 16.78 8.80
N ALA A 192 -1.98 17.02 7.70
CA ALA A 192 -2.56 17.58 6.47
C ALA A 192 -3.23 16.51 5.58
N PHE A 193 -3.15 15.25 5.96
CA PHE A 193 -3.79 14.16 5.23
C PHE A 193 -5.29 14.40 5.05
N VAL A 194 -5.76 14.33 3.80
CA VAL A 194 -7.18 14.50 3.48
C VAL A 194 -7.89 13.16 3.59
N GLU A 195 -8.69 13.03 4.62
CA GLU A 195 -9.72 11.99 4.74
C GLU A 195 -10.93 12.43 3.92
N ASP A 196 -11.00 11.96 2.70
CA ASP A 196 -12.12 12.29 1.81
C ASP A 196 -13.39 11.48 2.13
N GLU A 197 -14.47 11.74 1.40
CA GLU A 197 -15.72 11.01 1.56
C GLU A 197 -15.56 9.49 1.36
N GLY A 198 -14.68 9.08 0.45
CA GLY A 198 -14.36 7.68 0.19
C GLY A 198 -13.68 7.01 1.38
N TRP A 199 -12.73 7.70 1.99
CA TRP A 199 -12.05 7.27 3.20
C TRP A 199 -13.04 7.09 4.37
N HIS A 200 -13.92 8.07 4.61
CA HIS A 200 -14.93 8.00 5.67
C HIS A 200 -15.93 6.87 5.44
N ARG A 201 -16.38 6.64 4.20
CA ARG A 201 -17.24 5.48 3.88
C ARG A 201 -16.55 4.15 4.16
N ALA A 202 -15.28 3.99 3.79
CA ALA A 202 -14.52 2.77 4.04
C ALA A 202 -14.30 2.53 5.55
N SER A 203 -14.00 3.59 6.30
CA SER A 203 -13.87 3.55 7.77
C SER A 203 -15.18 3.12 8.44
N ALA A 204 -16.32 3.70 8.03
CA ALA A 204 -17.64 3.34 8.55
C ALA A 204 -18.00 1.87 8.21
N ALA A 205 -17.72 1.42 6.98
CA ALA A 205 -17.96 0.04 6.58
C ALA A 205 -17.10 -0.96 7.38
N TYR A 206 -15.86 -0.61 7.69
CA TYR A 206 -14.99 -1.41 8.56
C TYR A 206 -15.55 -1.52 9.99
N SER A 207 -15.95 -0.40 10.55
CA SER A 207 -16.56 -0.36 11.90
C SER A 207 -17.85 -1.16 11.97
N ASP A 208 -18.70 -1.05 10.96
CA ASP A 208 -19.94 -1.83 10.85
C ASP A 208 -19.64 -3.33 10.72
N PHE A 209 -18.65 -3.71 9.92
CA PHE A 209 -18.23 -5.10 9.77
C PHE A 209 -17.79 -5.69 11.13
N LEU A 210 -16.94 -4.99 11.86
CA LEU A 210 -16.47 -5.44 13.18
C LEU A 210 -17.65 -5.58 14.17
N SER A 211 -18.56 -4.61 14.22
CA SER A 211 -19.72 -4.64 15.14
C SER A 211 -20.67 -5.80 14.85
N ARG A 212 -20.90 -6.12 13.58
CA ARG A 212 -21.76 -7.26 13.21
C ARG A 212 -21.17 -8.62 13.58
N HIS A 213 -19.86 -8.71 13.74
CA HIS A 213 -19.15 -9.96 13.98
C HIS A 213 -18.55 -10.07 15.39
N GLU A 214 -18.76 -9.10 16.28
CA GLU A 214 -18.09 -8.99 17.59
C GLU A 214 -18.21 -10.24 18.49
N ARG A 215 -19.22 -11.11 18.26
CA ARG A 215 -19.47 -12.33 19.06
C ARG A 215 -19.37 -13.63 18.26
N LEU A 216 -19.01 -13.54 16.98
CA LEU A 216 -18.89 -14.67 16.08
C LEU A 216 -17.48 -15.26 16.09
N HIS A 217 -17.27 -16.38 15.38
CA HIS A 217 -15.93 -16.92 15.16
C HIS A 217 -15.20 -16.08 14.11
N VAL A 218 -14.43 -15.10 14.55
CA VAL A 218 -13.68 -14.19 13.68
C VAL A 218 -12.22 -14.60 13.63
N LEU A 219 -11.68 -14.73 12.42
CA LEU A 219 -10.25 -14.85 12.22
C LEU A 219 -9.65 -13.46 11.91
N TYR A 220 -8.81 -12.96 12.80
CA TYR A 220 -7.96 -11.80 12.54
C TYR A 220 -6.63 -12.27 11.96
N LEU A 221 -6.44 -12.11 10.65
CA LEU A 221 -5.25 -12.55 9.92
C LEU A 221 -4.34 -11.35 9.63
N GLU A 222 -3.23 -11.25 10.38
CA GLU A 222 -2.21 -10.22 10.21
C GLU A 222 -1.12 -10.66 9.24
N LEU A 223 -0.80 -9.80 8.27
CA LEU A 223 0.14 -10.09 7.19
C LEU A 223 1.19 -8.96 7.05
N GLY A 224 2.37 -9.18 7.62
CA GLY A 224 3.53 -8.31 7.46
C GLY A 224 3.35 -6.89 8.01
N VAL A 225 2.68 -6.74 9.15
CA VAL A 225 2.57 -5.47 9.87
C VAL A 225 3.82 -5.26 10.72
N GLY A 226 4.62 -4.27 10.35
CA GLY A 226 5.86 -3.94 11.08
C GLY A 226 5.62 -3.13 12.36
N SER A 227 6.65 -3.07 13.20
CA SER A 227 6.67 -2.33 14.48
C SER A 227 6.57 -0.81 14.32
N ASN A 228 6.71 -0.26 13.10
CA ASN A 228 6.61 1.19 12.87
C ASN A 228 5.17 1.71 12.98
N THR A 229 4.15 0.89 12.64
CA THR A 229 2.73 1.31 12.65
C THR A 229 1.80 0.24 13.25
N PRO A 230 2.14 -0.34 14.43
CA PRO A 230 1.38 -1.45 14.99
C PRO A 230 -0.01 -1.03 15.48
N ALA A 231 -0.19 0.24 15.81
CA ALA A 231 -1.42 0.78 16.42
C ALA A 231 -2.65 0.74 15.51
N ILE A 232 -2.46 0.59 14.20
CA ILE A 232 -3.58 0.59 13.25
C ILE A 232 -4.17 -0.81 13.07
N ILE A 233 -3.34 -1.85 13.11
CA ILE A 233 -3.74 -3.23 12.81
C ILE A 233 -3.37 -4.17 13.95
N LYS A 234 -2.08 -4.29 14.27
CA LYS A 234 -1.57 -5.30 15.21
C LYS A 234 -2.22 -5.21 16.59
N TYR A 235 -2.17 -4.05 17.25
CA TYR A 235 -2.74 -3.87 18.58
C TYR A 235 -4.27 -3.97 18.59
N PRO A 236 -5.04 -3.39 17.64
CA PRO A 236 -6.46 -3.63 17.53
C PRO A 236 -6.83 -5.10 17.34
N PHE A 237 -6.09 -5.88 16.52
CA PHE A 237 -6.36 -7.30 16.33
C PHE A 237 -6.14 -8.11 17.61
N TRP A 238 -5.11 -7.79 18.38
CA TRP A 238 -4.91 -8.41 19.69
C TRP A 238 -6.06 -8.09 20.64
N TRP A 239 -6.45 -6.83 20.72
CA TRP A 239 -7.56 -6.38 21.58
C TRP A 239 -8.89 -7.04 21.16
N TYR A 240 -9.24 -7.07 19.88
CA TYR A 240 -10.44 -7.76 19.39
C TYR A 240 -10.43 -9.26 19.68
N THR A 241 -9.25 -9.90 19.63
CA THR A 241 -9.10 -11.32 19.94
C THR A 241 -9.24 -11.57 21.45
N GLU A 242 -8.76 -10.67 22.30
CA GLU A 242 -8.91 -10.74 23.74
C GLU A 242 -10.38 -10.59 24.16
N GLU A 243 -11.07 -9.56 23.67
CA GLU A 243 -12.46 -9.25 23.99
C GLU A 243 -13.47 -10.30 23.48
N ASN A 244 -13.18 -10.96 22.38
CA ASN A 244 -14.06 -11.99 21.80
C ASN A 244 -13.49 -13.41 22.03
N PRO A 245 -14.04 -14.20 22.98
CA PRO A 245 -13.54 -15.55 23.27
C PRO A 245 -13.67 -16.53 22.09
N ASN A 246 -14.48 -16.22 21.08
CA ASN A 246 -14.64 -17.00 19.86
C ASN A 246 -13.69 -16.55 18.74
N ALA A 247 -12.96 -15.46 18.93
CA ALA A 247 -12.01 -14.99 17.93
C ALA A 247 -10.69 -15.74 17.97
N PHE A 248 -10.03 -15.77 16.82
CA PHE A 248 -8.71 -16.37 16.64
C PHE A 248 -7.79 -15.37 15.93
N TYR A 249 -6.53 -15.29 16.38
CA TYR A 249 -5.53 -14.46 15.75
C TYR A 249 -4.52 -15.31 14.99
N ALA A 250 -4.18 -14.91 13.77
CA ALA A 250 -3.08 -15.50 13.01
C ALA A 250 -2.16 -14.40 12.48
N CYS A 251 -0.85 -14.59 12.64
CA CYS A 251 0.16 -13.65 12.15
C CYS A 251 1.15 -14.37 11.26
N ILE A 252 1.40 -13.83 10.06
CA ILE A 252 2.51 -14.24 9.20
C ILE A 252 3.40 -13.03 8.98
N ASN A 253 4.59 -13.06 9.57
CA ASN A 253 5.52 -11.93 9.45
C ASN A 253 6.96 -12.42 9.62
N LYS A 254 7.88 -11.89 8.85
CA LYS A 254 9.29 -12.27 8.93
C LYS A 254 9.99 -11.44 10.02
N GLY A 255 10.42 -12.12 11.09
CA GLY A 255 11.15 -11.52 12.21
C GLY A 255 10.27 -10.82 13.25
N GLU A 256 8.96 -10.65 13.01
CA GLU A 256 8.02 -9.94 13.90
C GLU A 256 6.70 -10.69 14.09
N ALA A 257 6.72 -12.04 14.02
CA ALA A 257 5.54 -12.88 14.21
C ALA A 257 5.40 -13.26 15.70
N TYR A 258 4.60 -12.51 16.44
CA TYR A 258 4.33 -12.72 17.86
C TYR A 258 2.94 -12.22 18.25
N CYS A 259 2.47 -12.67 19.43
CA CYS A 259 1.26 -12.19 20.08
C CYS A 259 1.47 -12.06 21.58
N PRO A 260 0.65 -11.32 22.33
CA PRO A 260 0.67 -11.27 23.77
C PRO A 260 0.19 -12.60 24.40
N GLU A 261 0.58 -12.82 25.69
CA GLU A 261 0.26 -14.06 26.41
C GLU A 261 -1.26 -14.26 26.59
N GLU A 262 -2.01 -13.18 26.72
CA GLU A 262 -3.46 -13.17 26.96
C GLU A 262 -4.27 -13.84 25.85
N ILE A 263 -3.73 -13.89 24.63
CA ILE A 263 -4.39 -14.52 23.48
C ILE A 263 -3.60 -15.71 22.89
N ALA A 264 -2.53 -16.13 23.53
CA ALA A 264 -1.61 -17.13 22.98
C ALA A 264 -2.27 -18.49 22.69
N ASP A 265 -3.25 -18.89 23.50
CA ASP A 265 -4.02 -20.15 23.36
C ASP A 265 -4.96 -20.13 22.14
N ARG A 266 -5.29 -18.95 21.62
CA ARG A 266 -6.14 -18.70 20.45
C ARG A 266 -5.38 -17.99 19.31
N SER A 267 -4.07 -18.25 19.22
CA SER A 267 -3.21 -17.59 18.24
C SER A 267 -2.25 -18.55 17.57
N VAL A 268 -1.94 -18.24 16.30
CA VAL A 268 -0.85 -18.87 15.55
C VAL A 268 0.05 -17.79 14.94
N CYS A 269 1.31 -17.78 15.32
CA CYS A 269 2.31 -16.84 14.80
C CYS A 269 3.36 -17.61 14.01
N MET A 270 3.47 -17.29 12.70
CA MET A 270 4.40 -17.94 11.77
C MET A 270 5.48 -16.94 11.35
N ASP A 271 6.72 -17.17 11.80
CA ASP A 271 7.88 -16.40 11.37
C ASP A 271 8.35 -16.90 10.00
N GLY A 272 8.11 -16.09 8.97
CA GLY A 272 8.47 -16.46 7.60
C GLY A 272 8.03 -15.46 6.54
N ASP A 273 8.53 -15.68 5.31
CA ASP A 273 8.04 -14.93 4.15
C ASP A 273 6.59 -15.32 3.83
N ILE A 274 5.71 -14.33 3.65
CA ILE A 274 4.27 -14.56 3.49
C ILE A 274 3.98 -15.42 2.25
N TRP A 275 4.68 -15.18 1.13
CA TRP A 275 4.53 -16.00 -0.08
C TRP A 275 4.91 -17.46 0.17
N GLU A 276 6.04 -17.68 0.86
CA GLU A 276 6.50 -19.03 1.16
C GLU A 276 5.51 -19.80 2.04
N VAL A 277 4.91 -19.13 3.03
CA VAL A 277 3.87 -19.73 3.87
C VAL A 277 2.61 -20.02 3.07
N LEU A 278 2.10 -19.02 2.33
CA LEU A 278 0.85 -19.18 1.58
C LEU A 278 0.92 -20.25 0.49
N ARG A 279 2.06 -20.39 -0.19
CA ARG A 279 2.22 -21.43 -1.22
C ARG A 279 2.26 -22.86 -0.67
N CYS A 280 2.56 -23.03 0.63
CA CYS A 280 2.55 -24.33 1.30
C CYS A 280 1.17 -24.73 1.82
N LEU A 281 0.22 -23.80 1.88
CA LEU A 281 -1.16 -24.05 2.32
C LEU A 281 -2.06 -24.60 1.19
N PHE A 282 -1.54 -24.63 -0.03
CA PHE A 282 -2.20 -25.03 -1.27
C PHE A 282 -1.25 -25.81 -2.17
#